data_7c2ec3fffe57374be9b1472bf6cdfe8a
#
_entry.id   7c2ec3fffe57374be9b1472bf6cdfe8a
#
_cell.length_a   1.000
_cell.length_b   1.000
_cell.length_c   1.000
_cell.angle_alpha   90.00
_cell.angle_beta   90.00
_cell.angle_gamma   90.00
#
_symmetry.space_group_name_H-M   'P 1'
#
loop_
_entity.id
_entity.type
_entity.pdbx_description
1 polymer ?
#
loop_
_entity_poly.entity_id
_entity_poly.type
_entity_poly.pdbx_seq_one_letter_code
_entity_poly.pdbx_strand_id
1 'polypeptide(L)'
;ELTIYYCIDDLASSSPQAKRIRQSETRLLREADLVFVTSEKLRERAARVRHDVHRFPFGVNFTEFEQARHAATDPQDLKDLTGPIVGYVGGIRKEIDQELLRDVATRVPEATFVMVGPLQADCSRLRMPNMVFLGQRRHEEMPQYIRRFQVGIIPYLLNEYTAHIYPA
;
A
#
# COMPACT_ATOMS: atom_id res chain seq x y z
N GLU A 1 -6.93 15.86 29.48
CA GLU A 1 -6.30 14.83 28.61
C GLU A 1 -6.68 15.12 27.17
N LEU A 2 -5.71 15.11 26.22
CA LEU A 2 -5.93 15.38 24.80
C LEU A 2 -6.27 14.06 24.10
N THR A 3 -7.41 14.00 23.42
CA THR A 3 -7.83 12.84 22.63
C THR A 3 -7.67 13.15 21.14
N ILE A 4 -6.85 12.33 20.45
CA ILE A 4 -6.64 12.45 18.99
C ILE A 4 -7.20 11.21 18.30
N TYR A 5 -8.07 11.41 17.32
CA TYR A 5 -8.51 10.34 16.43
C TYR A 5 -7.78 10.45 15.08
N TYR A 6 -6.95 9.45 14.77
CA TYR A 6 -6.26 9.36 13.48
C TYR A 6 -6.86 8.23 12.64
N CYS A 7 -7.68 8.59 11.66
CA CYS A 7 -8.35 7.68 10.76
C CYS A 7 -7.45 7.41 9.54
N ILE A 8 -6.96 6.18 9.43
CA ILE A 8 -6.02 5.78 8.37
C ILE A 8 -6.69 4.97 7.27
N ASP A 9 -7.89 4.42 7.52
CA ASP A 9 -8.59 3.53 6.58
C ASP A 9 -10.11 3.53 6.82
N ASP A 10 -10.90 3.04 5.87
CA ASP A 10 -12.31 2.74 6.04
C ASP A 10 -12.54 1.32 6.55
N LEU A 11 -12.27 1.11 7.82
CA LEU A 11 -12.39 -0.20 8.47
C LEU A 11 -13.80 -0.80 8.38
N ALA A 12 -14.83 0.04 8.25
CA ALA A 12 -16.21 -0.42 8.18
C ALA A 12 -16.52 -1.10 6.85
N SER A 13 -15.94 -0.64 5.73
CA SER A 13 -16.20 -1.22 4.40
C SER A 13 -15.59 -2.60 4.19
N SER A 14 -14.63 -3.00 5.03
CA SER A 14 -13.99 -4.33 4.97
C SER A 14 -14.45 -5.30 6.07
N SER A 15 -15.40 -4.88 6.94
CA SER A 15 -15.78 -5.65 8.12
C SER A 15 -17.24 -6.12 8.09
N PRO A 16 -17.52 -7.37 8.50
CA PRO A 16 -18.89 -7.83 8.71
C PRO A 16 -19.62 -7.06 9.83
N GLN A 17 -18.89 -6.35 10.70
CA GLN A 17 -19.42 -5.50 11.77
C GLN A 17 -19.53 -4.01 11.37
N ALA A 18 -19.68 -3.71 10.08
CA ALA A 18 -19.69 -2.37 9.51
C ALA A 18 -20.53 -1.36 10.32
N LYS A 19 -21.77 -1.73 10.69
CA LYS A 19 -22.68 -0.87 11.46
C LYS A 19 -22.10 -0.46 12.81
N ARG A 20 -21.53 -1.42 13.54
CA ARG A 20 -20.92 -1.16 14.87
C ARG A 20 -19.69 -0.27 14.75
N ILE A 21 -18.85 -0.54 13.76
CA ILE A 21 -17.63 0.26 13.49
C ILE A 21 -18.02 1.69 13.13
N ARG A 22 -19.00 1.90 12.25
CA ARG A 22 -19.50 3.23 11.87
C ARG A 22 -20.05 4.01 13.07
N GLN A 23 -20.76 3.34 13.97
CA GLN A 23 -21.28 3.98 15.19
C GLN A 23 -20.14 4.42 16.11
N SER A 24 -19.16 3.55 16.34
CA SER A 24 -17.98 3.87 17.16
C SER A 24 -17.14 4.99 16.52
N GLU A 25 -16.92 4.96 15.21
CA GLU A 25 -16.21 6.00 14.48
C GLU A 25 -16.94 7.36 14.56
N THR A 26 -18.27 7.36 14.39
CA THR A 26 -19.08 8.58 14.51
C THR A 26 -18.94 9.20 15.91
N ARG A 27 -18.87 8.36 16.95
CA ARG A 27 -18.64 8.81 18.31
C ARG A 27 -17.24 9.43 18.46
N LEU A 28 -16.20 8.75 17.99
CA LEU A 28 -14.81 9.26 17.99
C LEU A 28 -14.69 10.59 17.24
N LEU A 29 -15.32 10.70 16.06
CA LEU A 29 -15.34 11.93 15.30
C LEU A 29 -15.96 13.12 16.06
N ARG A 30 -16.97 12.86 16.92
CA ARG A 30 -17.63 13.92 17.70
C ARG A 30 -16.91 14.28 18.98
N GLU A 31 -16.29 13.30 19.64
CA GLU A 31 -15.77 13.44 21.01
C GLU A 31 -14.27 13.74 21.05
N ALA A 32 -13.50 13.40 20.00
CA ALA A 32 -12.06 13.68 19.96
C ALA A 32 -11.77 15.18 19.85
N ASP A 33 -10.72 15.62 20.52
CA ASP A 33 -10.25 17.03 20.47
C ASP A 33 -9.70 17.36 19.07
N LEU A 34 -8.95 16.43 18.47
CA LEU A 34 -8.38 16.57 17.13
C LEU A 34 -8.70 15.34 16.27
N VAL A 35 -8.98 15.59 14.99
CA VAL A 35 -9.21 14.52 14.00
C VAL A 35 -8.29 14.68 12.83
N PHE A 36 -7.48 13.64 12.58
CA PHE A 36 -6.62 13.52 11.41
C PHE A 36 -7.07 12.37 10.53
N VAL A 37 -6.88 12.51 9.22
CA VAL A 37 -7.16 11.48 8.22
C VAL A 37 -6.04 11.40 7.20
N THR A 38 -5.82 10.24 6.58
CA THR A 38 -4.74 10.05 5.61
C THR A 38 -5.10 10.47 4.19
N SER A 39 -6.37 10.34 3.79
CA SER A 39 -6.81 10.58 2.41
C SER A 39 -7.92 11.63 2.30
N GLU A 40 -8.08 12.19 1.12
CA GLU A 40 -9.16 13.15 0.84
C GLU A 40 -10.55 12.51 0.98
N LYS A 41 -10.72 11.27 0.53
CA LYS A 41 -11.99 10.55 0.69
C LYS A 41 -12.36 10.32 2.16
N LEU A 42 -11.39 10.02 3.01
CA LEU A 42 -11.61 9.92 4.46
C LEU A 42 -11.98 11.29 5.04
N ARG A 43 -11.36 12.38 4.55
CA ARG A 43 -11.68 13.75 4.98
C ARG A 43 -13.12 14.12 4.63
N GLU A 44 -13.53 13.90 3.38
CA GLU A 44 -14.89 14.17 2.90
C GLU A 44 -15.94 13.39 3.71
N ARG A 45 -15.63 12.13 4.04
CA ARG A 45 -16.52 11.30 4.87
C ARG A 45 -16.62 11.84 6.30
N ALA A 46 -15.50 12.13 6.94
CA ALA A 46 -15.46 12.67 8.29
C ALA A 46 -16.10 14.06 8.39
N ALA A 47 -15.96 14.89 7.35
CA ALA A 47 -16.53 16.23 7.24
C ALA A 47 -18.07 16.26 7.29
N ARG A 48 -18.73 15.13 7.01
CA ARG A 48 -20.20 14.99 7.18
C ARG A 48 -20.63 14.97 8.67
N VAL A 49 -19.69 14.71 9.56
CA VAL A 49 -19.93 14.61 11.02
C VAL A 49 -19.31 15.80 11.76
N ARG A 50 -18.15 16.27 11.28
CA ARG A 50 -17.35 17.31 11.94
C ARG A 50 -16.59 18.13 10.89
N HIS A 51 -16.55 19.46 11.02
CA HIS A 51 -15.94 20.34 10.02
C HIS A 51 -14.41 20.47 10.14
N ASP A 52 -13.86 20.42 11.36
CA ASP A 52 -12.43 20.57 11.64
C ASP A 52 -11.67 19.23 11.53
N VAL A 53 -11.59 18.72 10.32
CA VAL A 53 -10.87 17.49 9.98
C VAL A 53 -9.64 17.83 9.15
N HIS A 54 -8.48 17.42 9.63
CA HIS A 54 -7.20 17.71 9.01
C HIS A 54 -6.65 16.50 8.24
N ARG A 55 -6.29 16.72 6.98
CA ARG A 55 -5.61 15.68 6.20
C ARG A 55 -4.13 15.66 6.56
N PHE A 56 -3.67 14.52 7.06
CA PHE A 56 -2.29 14.27 7.45
C PHE A 56 -1.86 12.90 6.89
N PRO A 57 -1.36 12.85 5.65
CA PRO A 57 -0.94 11.61 5.01
C PRO A 57 0.29 10.99 5.69
N PHE A 58 0.58 9.75 5.38
CA PHE A 58 1.80 9.11 5.83
C PHE A 58 3.04 9.83 5.32
N GLY A 59 4.06 9.91 6.16
CA GLY A 59 5.37 10.39 5.79
C GLY A 59 6.27 9.27 5.27
N VAL A 60 7.39 9.66 4.68
CA VAL A 60 8.46 8.76 4.26
C VAL A 60 9.79 9.28 4.82
N ASN A 61 10.71 8.39 5.18
CA ASN A 61 12.06 8.79 5.53
C ASN A 61 12.86 9.13 4.26
N PHE A 62 12.68 10.35 3.78
CA PHE A 62 13.29 10.82 2.54
C PHE A 62 14.82 10.63 2.52
N THR A 63 15.48 10.82 3.66
CA THR A 63 16.95 10.71 3.77
C THR A 63 17.43 9.30 3.44
N GLU A 64 16.74 8.26 3.93
CA GLU A 64 17.10 6.87 3.64
C GLU A 64 16.92 6.52 2.15
N PHE A 65 15.84 6.99 1.54
CA PHE A 65 15.59 6.77 0.11
C PHE A 65 16.62 7.53 -0.75
N GLU A 66 16.95 8.76 -0.39
CA GLU A 66 17.96 9.54 -1.13
C GLU A 66 19.36 8.90 -1.02
N GLN A 67 19.75 8.43 0.15
CA GLN A 67 21.02 7.71 0.34
C GLN A 67 21.04 6.40 -0.47
N ALA A 68 19.93 5.67 -0.52
CA ALA A 68 19.84 4.44 -1.28
C ALA A 68 20.05 4.64 -2.79
N ARG A 69 19.70 5.79 -3.35
CA ARG A 69 19.95 6.12 -4.78
C ARG A 69 21.42 6.00 -5.16
N HIS A 70 22.32 6.26 -4.23
CA HIS A 70 23.77 6.24 -4.41
C HIS A 70 24.43 4.97 -3.85
N ALA A 71 23.65 3.97 -3.41
CA ALA A 71 24.18 2.74 -2.87
C ALA A 71 24.97 1.96 -3.95
N ALA A 72 26.13 1.45 -3.58
CA ALA A 72 27.03 0.76 -4.49
C ALA A 72 26.60 -0.67 -4.84
N THR A 73 25.73 -1.28 -4.03
CA THR A 73 25.35 -2.70 -4.17
C THR A 73 23.84 -2.88 -4.22
N ASP A 74 23.42 -3.79 -5.08
CA ASP A 74 22.02 -4.21 -5.17
C ASP A 74 21.71 -5.30 -4.14
N PRO A 75 20.42 -5.44 -3.74
CA PRO A 75 19.97 -6.61 -2.99
C PRO A 75 20.38 -7.90 -3.69
N GLN A 76 20.81 -8.90 -2.90
CA GLN A 76 21.37 -10.15 -3.45
C GLN A 76 20.38 -10.87 -4.36
N ASP A 77 19.11 -10.85 -4.01
CA ASP A 77 18.01 -11.51 -4.73
C ASP A 77 17.52 -10.75 -5.99
N LEU A 78 18.05 -9.56 -6.24
CA LEU A 78 17.81 -8.79 -7.46
C LEU A 78 19.00 -8.75 -8.42
N LYS A 79 20.17 -9.26 -8.02
CA LYS A 79 21.41 -9.12 -8.80
C LYS A 79 21.36 -9.77 -10.18
N ASP A 80 20.70 -10.92 -10.27
CA ASP A 80 20.64 -11.72 -11.48
C ASP A 80 19.44 -11.34 -12.38
N LEU A 81 18.62 -10.41 -11.94
CA LEU A 81 17.50 -9.93 -12.73
C LEU A 81 17.98 -8.95 -13.79
N THR A 82 17.74 -9.31 -15.04
CA THR A 82 18.05 -8.50 -16.22
C THR A 82 16.78 -7.87 -16.79
N GLY A 83 16.92 -6.71 -17.44
CA GLY A 83 15.78 -5.98 -18.01
C GLY A 83 15.05 -5.09 -16.98
N PRO A 84 13.92 -4.50 -17.38
CA PRO A 84 13.16 -3.61 -16.53
C PRO A 84 12.46 -4.39 -15.39
N ILE A 85 12.48 -3.80 -14.20
CA ILE A 85 11.79 -4.33 -13.01
C ILE A 85 10.55 -3.49 -12.73
N VAL A 86 9.41 -4.16 -12.71
CA VAL A 86 8.14 -3.60 -12.24
C VAL A 86 7.92 -4.09 -10.81
N GLY A 87 8.00 -3.18 -9.84
CA GLY A 87 8.03 -3.56 -8.43
C GLY A 87 6.78 -3.18 -7.65
N TYR A 88 6.36 -4.05 -6.76
CA TYR A 88 5.36 -3.82 -5.73
C TYR A 88 5.96 -4.06 -4.34
N VAL A 89 5.73 -3.14 -3.41
CA VAL A 89 6.08 -3.30 -1.99
C VAL A 89 4.81 -3.24 -1.15
N GLY A 90 4.55 -4.30 -0.40
CA GLY A 90 3.39 -4.39 0.48
C GLY A 90 2.88 -5.81 0.68
N GLY A 91 1.92 -5.99 1.58
CA GLY A 91 1.26 -7.28 1.76
C GLY A 91 0.48 -7.69 0.50
N ILE A 92 0.74 -8.90 0.02
CA ILE A 92 0.05 -9.43 -1.17
C ILE A 92 -1.25 -10.08 -0.69
N ARG A 93 -2.29 -9.27 -0.66
CA ARG A 93 -3.61 -9.56 -0.09
C ARG A 93 -4.64 -9.76 -1.20
N LYS A 94 -5.88 -10.06 -0.79
CA LYS A 94 -7.05 -10.21 -1.67
C LYS A 94 -7.42 -8.93 -2.45
N GLU A 95 -6.92 -7.78 -2.01
CA GLU A 95 -7.11 -6.48 -2.65
C GLU A 95 -6.24 -6.29 -3.90
N ILE A 96 -5.25 -7.16 -4.12
CA ILE A 96 -4.43 -7.15 -5.33
C ILE A 96 -5.24 -7.71 -6.50
N ASP A 97 -5.30 -6.96 -7.59
CA ASP A 97 -5.90 -7.40 -8.85
C ASP A 97 -4.93 -8.35 -9.58
N GLN A 98 -5.09 -9.64 -9.27
CA GLN A 98 -4.23 -10.69 -9.84
C GLN A 98 -4.50 -10.90 -11.33
N GLU A 99 -5.70 -10.61 -11.82
CA GLU A 99 -6.01 -10.75 -13.25
C GLU A 99 -5.34 -9.66 -14.07
N LEU A 100 -5.42 -8.41 -13.60
CA LEU A 100 -4.71 -7.29 -14.19
C LEU A 100 -3.19 -7.57 -14.22
N LEU A 101 -2.62 -8.00 -13.09
CA LEU A 101 -1.19 -8.32 -13.02
C LEU A 101 -0.78 -9.41 -14.01
N ARG A 102 -1.56 -10.48 -14.10
CA ARG A 102 -1.32 -11.56 -15.03
C ARG A 102 -1.38 -11.08 -16.48
N ASP A 103 -2.39 -10.30 -16.82
CA ASP A 103 -2.56 -9.74 -18.16
C ASP A 103 -1.39 -8.84 -18.55
N VAL A 104 -0.98 -7.94 -17.68
CA VAL A 104 0.16 -7.03 -17.91
C VAL A 104 1.46 -7.84 -18.03
N ALA A 105 1.72 -8.79 -17.13
CA ALA A 105 2.93 -9.61 -17.15
C ALA A 105 3.00 -10.49 -18.42
N THR A 106 1.88 -10.93 -18.96
CA THR A 106 1.82 -11.66 -20.23
C THR A 106 2.15 -10.78 -21.42
N ARG A 107 1.74 -9.51 -21.40
CA ARG A 107 1.95 -8.55 -22.50
C ARG A 107 3.34 -7.92 -22.51
N VAL A 108 4.03 -7.95 -21.37
CA VAL A 108 5.37 -7.35 -21.18
C VAL A 108 6.33 -8.43 -20.67
N PRO A 109 6.61 -9.48 -21.48
CA PRO A 109 7.41 -10.62 -21.04
C PRO A 109 8.89 -10.27 -20.79
N GLU A 110 9.37 -9.16 -21.33
CA GLU A 110 10.73 -8.63 -21.11
C GLU A 110 10.92 -7.98 -19.73
N ALA A 111 9.83 -7.61 -19.04
CA ALA A 111 9.90 -7.06 -17.69
C ALA A 111 9.77 -8.16 -16.65
N THR A 112 10.51 -8.02 -15.55
CA THR A 112 10.35 -8.85 -14.35
C THR A 112 9.47 -8.13 -13.34
N PHE A 113 8.40 -8.79 -12.91
CA PHE A 113 7.50 -8.30 -11.87
C PHE A 113 7.98 -8.79 -10.50
N VAL A 114 8.42 -7.89 -9.65
CA VAL A 114 8.98 -8.20 -8.33
C VAL A 114 8.01 -7.79 -7.24
N MET A 115 7.54 -8.78 -6.47
CA MET A 115 6.57 -8.61 -5.39
C MET A 115 7.29 -8.76 -4.04
N VAL A 116 7.44 -7.66 -3.31
CA VAL A 116 8.12 -7.62 -2.00
C VAL A 116 7.08 -7.46 -0.90
N GLY A 117 6.94 -8.49 -0.06
CA GLY A 117 6.04 -8.47 1.08
C GLY A 117 5.45 -9.86 1.39
N PRO A 118 4.75 -9.99 2.52
CA PRO A 118 4.18 -11.27 2.92
C PRO A 118 3.01 -11.68 2.01
N LEU A 119 2.98 -12.95 1.64
CA LEU A 119 1.85 -13.57 0.94
C LEU A 119 0.71 -13.82 1.94
N GLN A 120 -0.39 -13.10 1.77
CA GLN A 120 -1.58 -13.15 2.63
C GLN A 120 -2.84 -13.57 1.87
N ALA A 121 -2.70 -13.88 0.58
CA ALA A 121 -3.75 -14.44 -0.28
C ALA A 121 -3.18 -15.55 -1.16
N ASP A 122 -4.04 -16.38 -1.74
CA ASP A 122 -3.64 -17.34 -2.76
C ASP A 122 -3.20 -16.60 -4.03
N CYS A 123 -1.94 -16.79 -4.42
CA CYS A 123 -1.32 -16.20 -5.60
C CYS A 123 -0.98 -17.25 -6.67
N SER A 124 -1.65 -18.39 -6.67
CA SER A 124 -1.41 -19.48 -7.64
C SER A 124 -1.56 -19.00 -9.10
N ARG A 125 -2.46 -18.04 -9.35
CA ARG A 125 -2.67 -17.45 -10.68
C ARG A 125 -1.51 -16.57 -11.17
N LEU A 126 -0.64 -16.14 -10.27
CA LEU A 126 0.53 -15.28 -10.55
C LEU A 126 1.84 -16.07 -10.66
N ARG A 127 1.78 -17.41 -10.76
CA ARG A 127 2.96 -18.24 -11.02
C ARG A 127 3.35 -18.17 -12.49
N MET A 128 4.11 -17.12 -12.83
CA MET A 128 4.56 -16.84 -14.20
C MET A 128 6.09 -16.77 -14.26
N PRO A 129 6.71 -17.06 -15.41
CA PRO A 129 8.18 -17.05 -15.53
C PRO A 129 8.84 -15.72 -15.20
N ASN A 130 8.13 -14.61 -15.46
CA ASN A 130 8.61 -13.25 -15.22
C ASN A 130 8.03 -12.62 -13.94
N MET A 131 7.51 -13.44 -12.99
CA MET A 131 7.01 -12.95 -11.71
C MET A 131 7.76 -13.57 -10.55
N VAL A 132 8.35 -12.72 -9.70
CA VAL A 132 9.22 -13.10 -8.59
C VAL A 132 8.60 -12.62 -7.28
N PHE A 133 8.42 -13.54 -6.34
CA PHE A 133 7.93 -13.25 -4.99
C PHE A 133 9.08 -13.37 -4.01
N LEU A 134 9.49 -12.25 -3.41
CA LEU A 134 10.62 -12.22 -2.49
C LEU A 134 10.22 -12.47 -1.03
N GLY A 135 8.91 -12.43 -0.73
CA GLY A 135 8.42 -12.50 0.64
C GLY A 135 8.72 -11.23 1.44
N GLN A 136 8.54 -11.32 2.74
CA GLN A 136 8.75 -10.17 3.63
C GLN A 136 10.24 -9.82 3.72
N ARG A 137 10.52 -8.51 3.67
CA ARG A 137 11.84 -7.92 3.90
C ARG A 137 11.75 -6.90 5.03
N ARG A 138 12.89 -6.55 5.62
CA ARG A 138 12.94 -5.53 6.66
C ARG A 138 12.67 -4.15 6.06
N HIS A 139 12.05 -3.28 6.85
CA HIS A 139 11.68 -1.95 6.39
C HIS A 139 12.90 -1.12 5.93
N GLU A 140 14.00 -1.25 6.64
CA GLU A 140 15.27 -0.55 6.35
C GLU A 140 15.91 -0.99 5.01
N GLU A 141 15.52 -2.15 4.49
CA GLU A 141 16.01 -2.65 3.20
C GLU A 141 15.18 -2.10 2.02
N MET A 142 13.95 -1.63 2.27
CA MET A 142 13.02 -1.21 1.22
C MET A 142 13.58 -0.16 0.26
N PRO A 143 14.34 0.87 0.70
CA PRO A 143 14.92 1.84 -0.23
C PRO A 143 15.83 1.20 -1.28
N GLN A 144 16.57 0.13 -0.92
CA GLN A 144 17.45 -0.58 -1.85
C GLN A 144 16.69 -1.40 -2.89
N TYR A 145 15.55 -2.00 -2.51
CA TYR A 145 14.67 -2.70 -3.45
C TYR A 145 14.00 -1.71 -4.40
N ILE A 146 13.39 -0.65 -3.86
CA ILE A 146 12.65 0.36 -4.64
C ILE A 146 13.58 1.07 -5.63
N ARG A 147 14.83 1.32 -5.28
CA ARG A 147 15.84 1.90 -6.18
C ARG A 147 16.00 1.10 -7.48
N ARG A 148 15.81 -0.22 -7.43
CA ARG A 148 15.96 -1.11 -8.59
C ARG A 148 14.73 -1.14 -9.50
N PHE A 149 13.60 -0.59 -9.06
CA PHE A 149 12.38 -0.57 -9.85
C PHE A 149 12.41 0.54 -10.89
N GLN A 150 12.18 0.21 -12.16
CA GLN A 150 11.92 1.20 -13.20
C GLN A 150 10.49 1.71 -13.11
N VAL A 151 9.57 0.86 -12.61
CA VAL A 151 8.18 1.21 -12.39
C VAL A 151 7.74 0.66 -11.04
N GLY A 152 7.21 1.51 -10.16
CA GLY A 152 6.48 1.09 -8.98
C GLY A 152 5.00 0.96 -9.30
N ILE A 153 4.36 -0.12 -8.85
CA ILE A 153 2.93 -0.36 -9.09
C ILE A 153 2.16 -0.54 -7.79
N ILE A 154 0.88 -0.17 -7.81
CA ILE A 154 -0.09 -0.42 -6.75
C ILE A 154 -1.33 -1.05 -7.42
N PRO A 155 -1.30 -2.34 -7.69
CA PRO A 155 -2.31 -3.00 -8.51
C PRO A 155 -3.51 -3.44 -7.66
N TYR A 156 -4.21 -2.48 -7.05
CA TYR A 156 -5.39 -2.77 -6.26
C TYR A 156 -6.63 -2.92 -7.12
N LEU A 157 -7.52 -3.84 -6.72
CA LEU A 157 -8.89 -3.91 -7.22
C LEU A 157 -9.57 -2.55 -7.02
N LEU A 158 -10.29 -2.09 -8.03
CA LEU A 158 -11.05 -0.83 -7.95
C LEU A 158 -12.42 -1.10 -7.31
N ASN A 159 -12.52 -0.87 -6.01
CA ASN A 159 -13.76 -1.02 -5.25
C ASN A 159 -13.88 0.06 -4.16
N GLU A 160 -15.01 0.06 -3.44
CA GLU A 160 -15.29 1.05 -2.40
C GLU A 160 -14.24 1.05 -1.29
N TYR A 161 -13.75 -0.10 -0.88
CA TYR A 161 -12.73 -0.21 0.16
C TYR A 161 -11.40 0.36 -0.30
N THR A 162 -10.87 -0.11 -1.43
CA THR A 162 -9.55 0.32 -1.95
C THR A 162 -9.53 1.80 -2.34
N ALA A 163 -10.69 2.37 -2.70
CA ALA A 163 -10.82 3.80 -3.02
C ALA A 163 -10.51 4.73 -1.82
N HIS A 164 -10.54 4.22 -0.58
CA HIS A 164 -10.21 4.99 0.63
C HIS A 164 -8.77 4.79 1.11
N ILE A 165 -8.07 3.77 0.60
CA ILE A 165 -6.68 3.48 0.97
C ILE A 165 -5.78 4.61 0.44
N TYR A 166 -4.95 5.14 1.32
CA TYR A 166 -3.79 5.94 0.94
C TYR A 166 -2.57 5.02 0.95
N PRO A 167 -2.01 4.65 -0.21
CA PRO A 167 -0.86 3.77 -0.28
C PRO A 167 0.35 4.43 0.37
N ALA A 168 1.00 3.71 1.28
CA ALA A 168 2.19 4.16 2.01
C ALA A 168 3.43 3.44 1.54
#